data_c059cec4c65f4ef34da6b9b78f756765
#
_entry.id   c059cec4c65f4ef34da6b9b78f756765
#
_cell.length_a   1.000
_cell.length_b   1.000
_cell.length_c   1.000
_cell.angle_alpha   90.00
_cell.angle_beta   90.00
_cell.angle_gamma   90.00
#
_symmetry.space_group_name_H-M   'P 1'
#
loop_
_entity.id
_entity.type
_entity.pdbx_description
1 polymer ?
#
loop_
_entity_poly.entity_id
_entity_poly.type
_entity_poly.pdbx_seq_one_letter_code
_entity_poly.pdbx_strand_id
1 'polypeptide(L)'
;MATQYNHSAIEKKWRENWEAKPINVNDGKKEKYYCLDMFPYPSGSGLHVGHWRGYVISDVWSRYQLLKGKYVIHPMGWDAFGLPAENYAIKMGVHPAKSTEENIKNIKRQIKQIAAIYDWDMEVNTTDPGFYKWTQWIFVQMFKKGLAYEKEFPINWCPSCKTGLANEEVVNGCCERCGTTVTKKNLRQWMLKIT
;
A
#
# COMPACT_ATOMS: atom_id res chain seq x y z
N MET A 1 -14.77 42.34 -18.43
CA MET A 1 -13.54 41.50 -18.40
C MET A 1 -13.95 40.13 -17.88
N ALA A 2 -13.73 39.07 -18.65
CA ALA A 2 -14.01 37.72 -18.16
C ALA A 2 -13.08 37.44 -16.98
N THR A 3 -13.64 37.13 -15.83
CA THR A 3 -12.85 36.70 -14.65
C THR A 3 -12.12 35.42 -15.02
N GLN A 4 -10.79 35.45 -14.94
CA GLN A 4 -9.95 34.29 -15.21
C GLN A 4 -10.36 33.14 -14.28
N TYR A 5 -10.61 31.95 -14.83
CA TYR A 5 -10.95 30.76 -14.07
C TYR A 5 -9.84 30.41 -13.05
N ASN A 6 -10.14 30.54 -11.77
CA ASN A 6 -9.20 30.25 -10.68
C ASN A 6 -9.47 28.85 -10.12
N HIS A 7 -8.89 27.84 -10.74
CA HIS A 7 -9.05 26.45 -10.32
C HIS A 7 -8.61 26.19 -8.88
N SER A 8 -7.50 26.79 -8.44
CA SER A 8 -6.97 26.55 -7.09
C SER A 8 -7.92 27.03 -5.99
N ALA A 9 -8.57 28.17 -6.18
CA ALA A 9 -9.56 28.68 -5.22
C ALA A 9 -10.82 27.80 -5.20
N ILE A 10 -11.26 27.31 -6.36
CA ILE A 10 -12.43 26.45 -6.49
C ILE A 10 -12.16 25.08 -5.86
N GLU A 11 -11.03 24.47 -6.15
CA GLU A 11 -10.62 23.20 -5.57
C GLU A 11 -10.50 23.27 -4.06
N LYS A 12 -9.87 24.33 -3.53
CA LYS A 12 -9.76 24.54 -2.09
C LYS A 12 -11.15 24.62 -1.45
N LYS A 13 -12.05 25.44 -2.01
CA LYS A 13 -13.42 25.61 -1.51
C LYS A 13 -14.16 24.27 -1.44
N TRP A 14 -14.07 23.45 -2.48
CA TRP A 14 -14.81 22.19 -2.52
C TRP A 14 -14.20 21.12 -1.61
N ARG A 15 -12.88 21.06 -1.47
CA ARG A 15 -12.24 20.18 -0.47
C ARG A 15 -12.72 20.50 0.94
N GLU A 16 -12.70 21.78 1.33
CA GLU A 16 -13.16 22.23 2.63
C GLU A 16 -14.66 21.92 2.86
N ASN A 17 -15.48 22.09 1.84
CA ASN A 17 -16.90 21.75 1.91
C ASN A 17 -17.16 20.25 2.09
N TRP A 18 -16.44 19.41 1.39
CA TRP A 18 -16.60 17.94 1.48
C TRP A 18 -15.97 17.37 2.77
N GLU A 19 -14.95 18.02 3.31
CA GLU A 19 -14.42 17.66 4.62
C GLU A 19 -15.40 18.01 5.74
N ALA A 20 -16.03 19.18 5.67
CA ALA A 20 -17.05 19.62 6.64
C ALA A 20 -18.38 18.84 6.53
N LYS A 21 -18.74 18.42 5.33
CA LYS A 21 -19.96 17.66 5.04
C LYS A 21 -19.66 16.48 4.13
N PRO A 22 -19.22 15.34 4.71
CA PRO A 22 -18.92 14.13 3.93
C PRO A 22 -20.12 13.70 3.07
N ILE A 23 -19.87 13.43 1.79
CA ILE A 23 -20.92 13.01 0.84
C ILE A 23 -21.25 11.51 0.97
N ASN A 24 -20.35 10.73 1.55
CA ASN A 24 -20.49 9.29 1.76
C ASN A 24 -20.84 9.00 3.23
N VAL A 25 -22.10 8.99 3.54
CA VAL A 25 -22.60 8.79 4.92
C VAL A 25 -23.31 7.44 5.04
N ASN A 26 -22.90 6.64 6.01
CA ASN A 26 -23.55 5.39 6.36
C ASN A 26 -24.76 5.68 7.26
N ASP A 27 -25.95 5.51 6.74
CA ASP A 27 -27.23 5.61 7.47
C ASP A 27 -27.78 4.24 7.93
N GLY A 28 -27.02 3.17 7.69
CA GLY A 28 -27.41 1.79 8.00
C GLY A 28 -28.46 1.17 7.07
N LYS A 29 -29.01 1.94 6.12
CA LYS A 29 -30.09 1.50 5.23
C LYS A 29 -29.67 1.32 3.78
N LYS A 30 -28.61 2.05 3.35
CA LYS A 30 -28.12 1.99 1.98
C LYS A 30 -27.44 0.66 1.68
N GLU A 31 -27.61 0.20 0.45
CA GLU A 31 -26.83 -0.92 -0.09
C GLU A 31 -25.34 -0.57 -0.03
N LYS A 32 -24.54 -1.49 0.51
CA LYS A 32 -23.09 -1.31 0.60
C LYS A 32 -22.41 -1.65 -0.72
N TYR A 33 -21.49 -0.81 -1.15
CA TYR A 33 -20.62 -1.08 -2.28
C TYR A 33 -19.16 -1.02 -1.81
N TYR A 34 -18.41 -2.08 -2.03
CA TYR A 34 -17.00 -2.15 -1.63
C TYR A 34 -16.11 -1.84 -2.84
N CYS A 35 -15.35 -0.76 -2.76
CA CYS A 35 -14.35 -0.37 -3.74
C CYS A 35 -12.96 -0.57 -3.14
N LEU A 36 -12.11 -1.32 -3.81
CA LEU A 36 -10.79 -1.67 -3.32
C LEU A 36 -9.70 -1.12 -4.24
N ASP A 37 -8.75 -0.43 -3.62
CA ASP A 37 -7.51 0.01 -4.26
C ASP A 37 -6.31 -0.76 -3.71
N MET A 38 -5.24 -0.78 -4.50
CA MET A 38 -3.95 -1.25 -4.06
C MET A 38 -3.29 -0.21 -3.14
N PHE A 39 -2.89 -0.64 -1.94
CA PHE A 39 -2.20 0.23 -0.99
C PHE A 39 -0.82 0.63 -1.52
N PRO A 40 -0.43 1.90 -1.42
CA PRO A 40 0.89 2.32 -1.83
C PRO A 40 1.96 1.84 -0.85
N TYR A 41 3.16 1.58 -1.37
CA TYR A 41 4.35 1.44 -0.54
C TYR A 41 4.81 2.82 -0.05
N PRO A 42 4.96 3.05 1.26
CA PRO A 42 5.52 4.30 1.77
C PRO A 42 7.06 4.32 1.68
N SER A 43 7.60 3.91 0.54
CA SER A 43 9.03 3.76 0.25
C SER A 43 9.65 4.97 -0.46
N GLY A 44 8.97 6.09 -0.46
CA GLY A 44 9.42 7.33 -1.07
C GLY A 44 8.66 8.54 -0.52
N SER A 45 9.17 9.73 -0.82
CA SER A 45 8.63 10.98 -0.27
C SER A 45 7.25 11.38 -0.80
N GLY A 46 6.68 10.63 -1.75
CA GLY A 46 5.36 10.95 -2.31
C GLY A 46 4.90 10.00 -3.39
N LEU A 47 3.71 10.28 -3.90
CA LEU A 47 3.08 9.53 -4.98
C LEU A 47 3.62 9.97 -6.35
N HIS A 48 3.64 9.04 -7.28
CA HIS A 48 3.90 9.31 -8.69
C HIS A 48 2.63 9.13 -9.54
N VAL A 49 2.69 9.52 -10.81
CA VAL A 49 1.53 9.50 -11.74
C VAL A 49 0.87 8.12 -11.83
N GLY A 50 1.63 7.04 -11.71
CA GLY A 50 1.09 5.67 -11.71
C GLY A 50 0.08 5.41 -10.58
N HIS A 51 0.30 5.96 -9.39
CA HIS A 51 -0.65 5.88 -8.29
C HIS A 51 -1.93 6.66 -8.61
N TRP A 52 -1.78 7.89 -9.15
CA TRP A 52 -2.93 8.72 -9.50
C TRP A 52 -3.87 8.06 -10.49
N ARG A 53 -3.33 7.33 -11.47
CA ARG A 53 -4.14 6.62 -12.44
C ARG A 53 -5.12 5.65 -11.79
N GLY A 54 -4.67 4.85 -10.81
CA GLY A 54 -5.54 3.95 -10.06
C GLY A 54 -6.56 4.71 -9.21
N TYR A 55 -6.08 5.57 -8.34
CA TYR A 55 -6.89 6.25 -7.33
C TYR A 55 -7.94 7.20 -7.91
N VAL A 56 -7.67 7.85 -9.05
CA VAL A 56 -8.66 8.68 -9.73
C VAL A 56 -9.76 7.83 -10.36
N ILE A 57 -9.42 6.68 -10.95
CA ILE A 57 -10.42 5.79 -11.57
C ILE A 57 -11.36 5.21 -10.52
N SER A 58 -10.81 4.72 -9.40
CA SER A 58 -11.60 4.17 -8.30
C SER A 58 -12.45 5.25 -7.60
N ASP A 59 -11.94 6.48 -7.47
CA ASP A 59 -12.71 7.61 -6.95
C ASP A 59 -13.90 7.97 -7.86
N VAL A 60 -13.69 8.06 -9.18
CA VAL A 60 -14.77 8.31 -10.15
C VAL A 60 -15.84 7.22 -10.05
N TRP A 61 -15.43 5.96 -9.96
CA TRP A 61 -16.34 4.84 -9.82
C TRP A 61 -17.09 4.87 -8.48
N SER A 62 -16.41 5.20 -7.41
CA SER A 62 -17.01 5.35 -6.08
C SER A 62 -18.07 6.46 -6.06
N ARG A 63 -17.77 7.62 -6.66
CA ARG A 63 -18.75 8.72 -6.82
C ARG A 63 -19.96 8.31 -7.65
N TYR A 64 -19.75 7.54 -8.70
CA TYR A 64 -20.86 7.00 -9.50
C TYR A 64 -21.75 6.10 -8.65
N GLN A 65 -21.21 5.22 -7.81
CA GLN A 65 -21.99 4.36 -6.93
C GLN A 65 -22.74 5.17 -5.84
N LEU A 66 -22.13 6.24 -5.33
CA LEU A 66 -22.80 7.18 -4.44
C LEU A 66 -24.00 7.86 -5.09
N LEU A 67 -23.85 8.31 -6.33
CA LEU A 67 -24.95 8.91 -7.10
C LEU A 67 -26.10 7.91 -7.35
N LYS A 68 -25.82 6.62 -7.34
CA LYS A 68 -26.84 5.54 -7.37
C LYS A 68 -27.46 5.26 -6.01
N GLY A 69 -27.13 6.05 -4.98
CA GLY A 69 -27.71 5.93 -3.65
C GLY A 69 -27.05 4.90 -2.74
N LYS A 70 -25.90 4.33 -3.13
CA LYS A 70 -25.19 3.35 -2.29
C LYS A 70 -24.32 4.03 -1.23
N TYR A 71 -24.01 3.28 -0.18
CA TYR A 71 -22.89 3.60 0.74
C TYR A 71 -21.63 2.92 0.23
N VAL A 72 -20.58 3.69 -0.06
CA VAL A 72 -19.34 3.17 -0.60
C VAL A 72 -18.34 2.93 0.54
N ILE A 73 -17.85 1.70 0.65
CA ILE A 73 -16.74 1.33 1.53
C ILE A 73 -15.48 1.38 0.67
N HIS A 74 -14.64 2.40 0.88
CA HIS A 74 -13.43 2.65 0.11
C HIS A 74 -12.25 2.87 1.06
N PRO A 75 -11.68 1.81 1.65
CA PRO A 75 -10.58 1.92 2.60
C PRO A 75 -9.28 2.32 1.89
N MET A 76 -8.40 2.98 2.62
CA MET A 76 -7.02 3.22 2.24
C MET A 76 -6.08 2.61 3.28
N GLY A 77 -4.89 2.23 2.85
CA GLY A 77 -3.89 1.67 3.75
C GLY A 77 -2.47 1.86 3.23
N TRP A 78 -1.53 1.31 3.99
CA TRP A 78 -0.09 1.44 3.75
C TRP A 78 0.53 0.06 3.76
N ASP A 79 1.07 -0.35 2.62
CA ASP A 79 1.86 -1.57 2.52
C ASP A 79 3.30 -1.25 2.95
N ALA A 80 3.51 -1.25 4.27
CA ALA A 80 4.64 -0.60 4.91
C ALA A 80 5.79 -1.54 5.27
N PHE A 81 5.61 -2.86 5.14
CA PHE A 81 6.68 -3.84 5.32
C PHE A 81 7.51 -4.03 4.05
N GLY A 82 8.72 -4.59 4.24
CA GLY A 82 9.54 -5.16 3.19
C GLY A 82 10.64 -4.24 2.68
N LEU A 83 11.39 -4.77 1.71
CA LEU A 83 12.60 -4.15 1.17
C LEU A 83 12.44 -2.72 0.64
N PRO A 84 11.31 -2.33 0.01
CA PRO A 84 11.16 -0.95 -0.44
C PRO A 84 11.29 0.08 0.70
N ALA A 85 10.63 -0.16 1.83
CA ALA A 85 10.71 0.71 3.00
C ALA A 85 12.09 0.66 3.67
N GLU A 86 12.67 -0.54 3.79
CA GLU A 86 13.99 -0.75 4.40
C GLU A 86 15.10 -0.10 3.58
N ASN A 87 15.11 -0.30 2.26
CA ASN A 87 16.11 0.30 1.37
C ASN A 87 16.03 1.84 1.37
N TYR A 88 14.81 2.39 1.41
CA TYR A 88 14.64 3.83 1.55
C TYR A 88 15.22 4.34 2.88
N ALA A 89 14.95 3.65 3.98
CA ALA A 89 15.48 4.00 5.30
C ALA A 89 17.01 3.94 5.35
N ILE A 90 17.62 2.90 4.76
CA ILE A 90 19.07 2.75 4.63
C ILE A 90 19.65 3.94 3.85
N LYS A 91 19.05 4.27 2.69
CA LYS A 91 19.48 5.40 1.85
C LYS A 91 19.42 6.73 2.60
N MET A 92 18.41 6.91 3.44
CA MET A 92 18.22 8.14 4.21
C MET A 92 18.97 8.17 5.54
N GLY A 93 19.60 7.05 5.96
CA GLY A 93 20.29 6.93 7.24
C GLY A 93 19.38 7.05 8.46
N VAL A 94 18.12 6.63 8.35
CA VAL A 94 17.11 6.73 9.42
C VAL A 94 16.47 5.37 9.70
N HIS A 95 15.86 5.24 10.87
CA HIS A 95 15.14 4.01 11.21
C HIS A 95 13.89 3.84 10.32
N PRO A 96 13.60 2.62 9.78
CA PRO A 96 12.48 2.38 8.87
C PRO A 96 11.13 2.88 9.39
N ALA A 97 10.83 2.66 10.67
CA ALA A 97 9.57 3.11 11.25
C ALA A 97 9.38 4.63 11.13
N LYS A 98 10.46 5.42 11.35
CA LYS A 98 10.41 6.88 11.27
C LYS A 98 10.22 7.36 9.84
N SER A 99 11.01 6.85 8.89
CA SER A 99 10.88 7.23 7.48
C SER A 99 9.52 6.82 6.90
N THR A 100 9.01 5.66 7.29
CA THR A 100 7.69 5.17 6.87
C THR A 100 6.58 6.07 7.39
N GLU A 101 6.62 6.46 8.67
CA GLU A 101 5.62 7.37 9.25
C GLU A 101 5.60 8.73 8.56
N GLU A 102 6.77 9.30 8.29
CA GLU A 102 6.89 10.59 7.57
C GLU A 102 6.36 10.49 6.14
N ASN A 103 6.68 9.41 5.43
CA ASN A 103 6.20 9.17 4.08
C ASN A 103 4.67 8.97 4.05
N ILE A 104 4.11 8.21 4.99
CA ILE A 104 2.66 8.03 5.14
C ILE A 104 1.97 9.38 5.30
N LYS A 105 2.46 10.24 6.21
CA LYS A 105 1.89 11.58 6.44
C LYS A 105 1.86 12.40 5.15
N ASN A 106 2.96 12.37 4.38
CA ASN A 106 3.03 13.12 3.13
C ASN A 106 2.12 12.54 2.04
N ILE A 107 2.13 11.22 1.85
CA ILE A 107 1.28 10.54 0.87
C ILE A 107 -0.20 10.76 1.19
N LYS A 108 -0.60 10.61 2.46
CA LYS A 108 -1.98 10.89 2.92
C LYS A 108 -2.40 12.32 2.59
N ARG A 109 -1.52 13.30 2.85
CA ARG A 109 -1.76 14.69 2.48
C ARG A 109 -1.98 14.86 0.98
N GLN A 110 -1.18 14.19 0.14
CA GLN A 110 -1.32 14.25 -1.31
C GLN A 110 -2.65 13.63 -1.78
N ILE A 111 -3.04 12.47 -1.24
CA ILE A 111 -4.32 11.83 -1.57
C ILE A 111 -5.49 12.75 -1.16
N LYS A 112 -5.42 13.39 0.00
CA LYS A 112 -6.44 14.36 0.42
C LYS A 112 -6.52 15.59 -0.49
N GLN A 113 -5.43 15.97 -1.15
CA GLN A 113 -5.44 17.11 -2.08
C GLN A 113 -6.28 16.87 -3.34
N ILE A 114 -6.41 15.62 -3.81
CA ILE A 114 -7.31 15.30 -4.92
C ILE A 114 -8.76 15.10 -4.47
N ALA A 115 -9.01 15.20 -3.17
CA ALA A 115 -10.32 14.99 -2.56
C ALA A 115 -10.98 13.64 -2.91
N ALA A 116 -10.18 12.59 -3.12
CA ALA A 116 -10.68 11.24 -3.34
C ALA A 116 -11.50 10.75 -2.13
N ILE A 117 -12.56 10.03 -2.41
CA ILE A 117 -13.50 9.54 -1.38
C ILE A 117 -12.93 8.26 -0.77
N TYR A 118 -12.04 8.42 0.20
CA TYR A 118 -11.58 7.32 1.03
C TYR A 118 -12.22 7.38 2.42
N ASP A 119 -12.51 6.21 2.96
CA ASP A 119 -12.95 6.06 4.34
C ASP A 119 -11.71 6.01 5.26
N TRP A 120 -11.32 7.17 5.75
CA TRP A 120 -10.13 7.32 6.61
C TRP A 120 -10.31 6.70 8.01
N ASP A 121 -11.54 6.37 8.42
CA ASP A 121 -11.82 5.64 9.66
C ASP A 121 -11.51 4.14 9.49
N MET A 122 -11.42 3.68 8.24
CA MET A 122 -10.98 2.33 7.86
C MET A 122 -9.52 2.30 7.37
N GLU A 123 -8.70 3.24 7.81
CA GLU A 123 -7.28 3.27 7.44
C GLU A 123 -6.52 2.07 8.03
N VAL A 124 -5.71 1.43 7.20
CA VAL A 124 -4.93 0.24 7.56
C VAL A 124 -3.44 0.52 7.42
N ASN A 125 -2.65 0.11 8.41
CA ASN A 125 -1.19 0.07 8.31
C ASN A 125 -0.71 -1.36 8.56
N THR A 126 -0.07 -1.98 7.57
CA THR A 126 0.39 -3.37 7.67
C THR A 126 1.46 -3.58 8.74
N THR A 127 2.17 -2.52 9.17
CA THR A 127 3.15 -2.56 10.27
C THR A 127 2.54 -2.31 11.65
N ASP A 128 1.23 -2.07 11.74
CA ASP A 128 0.55 -1.97 13.02
C ASP A 128 0.46 -3.37 13.67
N PRO A 129 0.93 -3.54 14.92
CA PRO A 129 0.79 -4.81 15.65
C PRO A 129 -0.64 -5.32 15.73
N GLY A 130 -1.61 -4.42 15.81
CA GLY A 130 -3.04 -4.77 15.78
C GLY A 130 -3.47 -5.41 14.46
N PHE A 131 -2.79 -5.09 13.37
CA PHE A 131 -3.03 -5.67 12.04
C PHE A 131 -2.23 -6.95 11.83
N TYR A 132 -0.90 -6.93 11.92
CA TYR A 132 -0.08 -8.09 11.54
C TYR A 132 -0.15 -9.26 12.52
N LYS A 133 -0.66 -9.09 13.74
CA LYS A 133 -0.90 -10.19 14.65
C LYS A 133 -1.78 -11.29 14.03
N TRP A 134 -2.69 -10.92 13.14
CA TRP A 134 -3.55 -11.89 12.45
C TRP A 134 -2.80 -12.71 11.41
N THR A 135 -1.85 -12.11 10.71
CA THR A 135 -0.93 -12.84 9.82
C THR A 135 -0.07 -13.83 10.61
N GLN A 136 0.44 -13.40 11.76
CA GLN A 136 1.18 -14.27 12.68
C GLN A 136 0.30 -15.41 13.20
N TRP A 137 -0.95 -15.12 13.56
CA TRP A 137 -1.88 -16.13 14.02
C TRP A 137 -2.17 -17.18 12.93
N ILE A 138 -2.41 -16.75 11.69
CA ILE A 138 -2.60 -17.65 10.55
C ILE A 138 -1.37 -18.55 10.36
N PHE A 139 -0.17 -17.98 10.39
CA PHE A 139 1.07 -18.75 10.29
C PHE A 139 1.17 -19.82 11.39
N VAL A 140 0.87 -19.47 12.63
CA VAL A 140 0.88 -20.41 13.75
C VAL A 140 -0.14 -21.53 13.55
N GLN A 141 -1.34 -21.24 13.02
CA GLN A 141 -2.32 -22.28 12.69
C GLN A 141 -1.81 -23.23 11.60
N MET A 142 -1.18 -22.68 10.57
CA MET A 142 -0.56 -23.48 9.49
C MET A 142 0.57 -24.35 10.04
N PHE A 143 1.43 -23.81 10.90
CA PHE A 143 2.50 -24.56 11.55
C PHE A 143 1.94 -25.74 12.39
N LYS A 144 0.94 -25.47 13.25
CA LYS A 144 0.29 -26.51 14.08
C LYS A 144 -0.34 -27.62 13.24
N LYS A 145 -0.76 -27.33 12.02
CA LYS A 145 -1.32 -28.32 11.08
C LYS A 145 -0.26 -28.99 10.19
N GLY A 146 1.03 -28.70 10.36
CA GLY A 146 2.11 -29.22 9.54
C GLY A 146 2.12 -28.69 8.10
N LEU A 147 1.39 -27.60 7.86
CA LEU A 147 1.37 -26.91 6.56
C LEU A 147 2.54 -25.94 6.40
N ALA A 148 3.05 -25.39 7.49
CA ALA A 148 4.27 -24.59 7.53
C ALA A 148 5.40 -25.42 8.15
N TYR A 149 6.57 -25.47 7.51
CA TYR A 149 7.73 -26.22 7.96
C TYR A 149 9.02 -25.56 7.49
N GLU A 150 10.12 -25.83 8.17
CA GLU A 150 11.44 -25.35 7.76
C GLU A 150 12.16 -26.40 6.91
N LYS A 151 12.86 -25.92 5.87
CA LYS A 151 13.74 -26.75 5.03
C LYS A 151 14.89 -25.93 4.50
N GLU A 152 16.07 -26.53 4.38
CA GLU A 152 17.14 -25.97 3.57
C GLU A 152 16.77 -26.08 2.09
N PHE A 153 16.85 -24.93 1.41
CA PHE A 153 16.50 -24.84 0.00
C PHE A 153 17.42 -23.84 -0.74
N PRO A 154 17.86 -24.18 -1.96
CA PRO A 154 18.64 -23.26 -2.77
C PRO A 154 17.75 -22.12 -3.27
N ILE A 155 18.05 -20.92 -2.86
CA ILE A 155 17.38 -19.70 -3.31
C ILE A 155 18.28 -18.88 -4.22
N ASN A 156 17.70 -18.03 -5.06
CA ASN A 156 18.44 -16.99 -5.74
C ASN A 156 18.91 -15.97 -4.70
N TRP A 157 20.20 -15.66 -4.70
CA TRP A 157 20.81 -14.75 -3.75
C TRP A 157 21.52 -13.61 -4.45
N CYS A 158 21.21 -12.39 -4.09
CA CYS A 158 21.97 -11.22 -4.51
C CYS A 158 23.05 -10.88 -3.48
N PRO A 159 24.34 -11.03 -3.79
CA PRO A 159 25.40 -10.76 -2.84
C PRO A 159 25.57 -9.25 -2.52
N SER A 160 25.15 -8.37 -3.43
CA SER A 160 25.18 -6.93 -3.22
C SER A 160 24.03 -6.45 -2.32
N CYS A 161 22.79 -6.83 -2.63
CA CYS A 161 21.63 -6.48 -1.82
C CYS A 161 21.53 -7.32 -0.53
N LYS A 162 22.32 -8.41 -0.41
CA LYS A 162 22.31 -9.36 0.72
C LYS A 162 20.93 -9.92 1.02
N THR A 163 20.19 -10.27 -0.03
CA THR A 163 18.80 -10.76 0.08
C THR A 163 18.53 -11.91 -0.88
N GLY A 164 17.54 -12.74 -0.53
CA GLY A 164 16.94 -13.71 -1.43
C GLY A 164 16.05 -13.02 -2.47
N LEU A 165 15.99 -13.59 -3.65
CA LEU A 165 15.20 -13.11 -4.78
C LEU A 165 14.20 -14.16 -5.23
N ALA A 166 12.99 -13.74 -5.55
CA ALA A 166 12.05 -14.54 -6.32
C ALA A 166 12.57 -14.76 -7.75
N ASN A 167 12.04 -15.75 -8.48
CA ASN A 167 12.49 -15.99 -9.84
C ASN A 167 12.25 -14.81 -10.77
N GLU A 168 11.15 -14.10 -10.55
CA GLU A 168 10.72 -12.91 -11.30
C GLU A 168 11.66 -11.71 -11.08
N GLU A 169 12.38 -11.67 -9.95
CA GLU A 169 13.36 -10.62 -9.61
C GLU A 169 14.76 -10.89 -10.19
N VAL A 170 14.92 -11.99 -10.95
CA VAL A 170 16.16 -12.35 -11.64
C VAL A 170 15.99 -12.13 -13.14
N VAL A 171 16.59 -11.08 -13.66
CA VAL A 171 16.53 -10.71 -15.07
C VAL A 171 17.90 -10.97 -15.71
N ASN A 172 17.96 -11.84 -16.72
CA ASN A 172 19.21 -12.21 -17.42
C ASN A 172 20.33 -12.69 -16.47
N GLY A 173 19.96 -13.43 -15.41
CA GLY A 173 20.91 -13.92 -14.42
C GLY A 173 21.40 -12.88 -13.41
N CYS A 174 20.85 -11.67 -13.45
CA CYS A 174 21.21 -10.55 -12.58
C CYS A 174 20.02 -10.12 -11.71
N CYS A 175 20.34 -9.51 -10.58
CA CYS A 175 19.34 -8.88 -9.71
C CYS A 175 18.69 -7.70 -10.43
N GLU A 176 17.37 -7.72 -10.56
CA GLU A 176 16.58 -6.65 -11.18
C GLU A 176 16.89 -5.26 -10.57
N ARG A 177 17.19 -5.20 -9.26
CA ARG A 177 17.37 -3.95 -8.53
C ARG A 177 18.74 -3.31 -8.69
N CYS A 178 19.81 -4.13 -8.67
CA CYS A 178 21.18 -3.61 -8.63
C CYS A 178 22.08 -4.10 -9.77
N GLY A 179 21.57 -4.96 -10.65
CA GLY A 179 22.33 -5.50 -11.79
C GLY A 179 23.43 -6.50 -11.43
N THR A 180 23.61 -6.84 -10.15
CA THR A 180 24.64 -7.80 -9.72
C THR A 180 24.26 -9.22 -10.10
N THR A 181 25.22 -10.02 -10.57
CA THR A 181 25.01 -11.44 -10.88
C THR A 181 24.49 -12.19 -9.66
N VAL A 182 23.42 -12.92 -9.87
CA VAL A 182 22.74 -13.72 -8.83
C VAL A 182 23.47 -15.05 -8.66
N THR A 183 23.61 -15.50 -7.42
CA THR A 183 24.16 -16.79 -7.07
C THR A 183 23.09 -17.68 -6.42
N LYS A 184 23.30 -19.00 -6.41
CA LYS A 184 22.49 -19.92 -5.61
C LYS A 184 23.09 -20.04 -4.22
N LYS A 185 22.24 -19.93 -3.18
CA LYS A 185 22.65 -20.10 -1.78
C LYS A 185 21.65 -20.99 -1.06
N ASN A 186 22.12 -22.03 -0.42
CA ASN A 186 21.28 -22.83 0.46
C ASN A 186 21.04 -22.07 1.76
N LEU A 187 19.79 -21.80 2.03
CA LEU A 187 19.36 -21.17 3.27
C LEU A 187 18.19 -21.96 3.86
N ARG A 188 18.15 -21.98 5.18
CA ARG A 188 17.01 -22.50 5.92
C ARG A 188 15.84 -21.55 5.73
N GLN A 189 14.75 -22.05 5.15
CA GLN A 189 13.58 -21.25 4.76
C GLN A 189 12.30 -21.87 5.31
N TRP A 190 11.35 -21.04 5.61
CA TRP A 190 9.98 -21.47 5.84
C TRP A 190 9.31 -21.80 4.52
N MET A 191 8.71 -22.97 4.48
CA MET A 191 7.98 -23.51 3.34
C MET A 191 6.52 -23.69 3.73
N LEU A 192 5.60 -23.42 2.78
CA LEU A 192 4.18 -23.64 2.94
C LEU A 192 3.71 -24.72 1.97
N LYS A 193 3.00 -25.73 2.48
CA LYS A 193 2.31 -26.73 1.65
C LYS A 193 1.00 -26.13 1.18
N ILE A 194 0.99 -25.58 -0.02
CA ILE A 194 -0.21 -24.98 -0.62
C ILE A 194 -0.83 -25.86 -1.71
N THR A 195 -0.12 -26.92 -2.11
CA THR A 195 -0.56 -27.96 -3.09
C THR A 195 -0.15 -29.31 -2.58
#